data_21d34fa5085af4cb3e6eb9f3dd1f773f
#
_entry.id   21d34fa5085af4cb3e6eb9f3dd1f773f
#
_cell.length_a   1.000
_cell.length_b   1.000
_cell.length_c   1.000
_cell.angle_alpha   90.00
_cell.angle_beta   90.00
_cell.angle_gamma   90.00
#
_symmetry.space_group_name_H-M   'P 1'
#
loop_
_entity.id
_entity.type
_entity.pdbx_description
1 polymer ?
#
loop_
_entity_poly.entity_id
_entity_poly.type
_entity_poly.pdbx_seq_one_letter_code
_entity_poly.pdbx_strand_id
1 'polypeptide(L)'
;MKQDLYTFIDEHRQEIFDLGDRLFHNPELGFREFRTGEIIREYLQKHDLKVDREYCYTGFSVSIGSGSPHIGIIAELDAIPTQGHPCADPVTTAAHACGHSTQVAITLAALAALSQQINDLKGTVTLYFTPAEEFTDLEYRKKLVQEGKIRYLSGKQNMLAEHIFDDADCIIHLHASGDKRYHFSVDSVLSGFIHKKITFLGKASHAAVLPQYGINALHEATLFIKPSTC
;
A
#
# COMPACT_ATOMS: atom_id res chain seq x y z
N MET A 1 2.33 -31.54 -3.29
CA MET A 1 1.87 -30.15 -3.13
C MET A 1 2.61 -29.36 -2.02
N LYS A 2 2.37 -29.57 -0.71
CA LYS A 2 3.00 -28.72 0.34
C LYS A 2 4.53 -28.75 0.30
N GLN A 3 5.15 -29.94 0.19
CA GLN A 3 6.61 -30.09 0.14
C GLN A 3 7.21 -29.42 -1.11
N ASP A 4 6.52 -29.52 -2.24
CA ASP A 4 6.98 -28.95 -3.52
C ASP A 4 6.97 -27.42 -3.51
N LEU A 5 5.99 -26.79 -2.80
CA LEU A 5 5.97 -25.36 -2.60
C LEU A 5 7.18 -24.86 -1.79
N TYR A 6 7.53 -25.57 -0.71
CA TYR A 6 8.72 -25.22 0.07
C TYR A 6 10.00 -25.41 -0.73
N THR A 7 10.09 -26.50 -1.50
CA THR A 7 11.24 -26.76 -2.38
C THR A 7 11.42 -25.61 -3.38
N PHE A 8 10.33 -25.17 -4.03
CA PHE A 8 10.37 -24.02 -4.95
C PHE A 8 10.91 -22.76 -4.25
N ILE A 9 10.40 -22.44 -3.07
CA ILE A 9 10.84 -21.26 -2.30
C ILE A 9 12.33 -21.36 -1.93
N ASP A 10 12.79 -22.53 -1.52
CA ASP A 10 14.21 -22.74 -1.16
C ASP A 10 15.12 -22.62 -2.38
N GLU A 11 14.74 -23.19 -3.52
CA GLU A 11 15.49 -23.12 -4.78
C GLU A 11 15.55 -21.67 -5.35
N HIS A 12 14.51 -20.88 -5.15
CA HIS A 12 14.45 -19.49 -5.63
C HIS A 12 14.76 -18.46 -4.54
N ARG A 13 15.30 -18.91 -3.41
CA ARG A 13 15.55 -18.09 -2.23
C ARG A 13 16.30 -16.78 -2.54
N GLN A 14 17.41 -16.89 -3.28
CA GLN A 14 18.22 -15.72 -3.61
C GLN A 14 17.45 -14.74 -4.51
N GLU A 15 16.73 -15.23 -5.49
CA GLU A 15 15.89 -14.41 -6.36
C GLU A 15 14.82 -13.65 -5.59
N ILE A 16 14.19 -14.29 -4.59
CA ILE A 16 13.17 -13.66 -3.74
C ILE A 16 13.78 -12.55 -2.89
N PHE A 17 14.97 -12.77 -2.33
CA PHE A 17 15.68 -11.71 -1.60
C PHE A 17 16.10 -10.56 -2.52
N ASP A 18 16.65 -10.85 -3.71
CA ASP A 18 17.04 -9.84 -4.68
C ASP A 18 15.83 -9.01 -5.16
N LEU A 19 14.65 -9.63 -5.30
CA LEU A 19 13.41 -8.94 -5.59
C LEU A 19 13.03 -7.97 -4.45
N GLY A 20 13.05 -8.45 -3.20
CA GLY A 20 12.77 -7.63 -2.03
C GLY A 20 13.72 -6.43 -1.91
N ASP A 21 15.02 -6.66 -2.11
CA ASP A 21 16.05 -5.63 -2.08
C ASP A 21 15.88 -4.62 -3.23
N ARG A 22 15.56 -5.08 -4.44
CA ARG A 22 15.27 -4.18 -5.57
C ARG A 22 14.08 -3.29 -5.30
N LEU A 23 12.99 -3.82 -4.76
CA LEU A 23 11.81 -3.04 -4.36
C LEU A 23 12.18 -2.05 -3.26
N PHE A 24 12.88 -2.50 -2.22
CA PHE A 24 13.29 -1.68 -1.09
C PHE A 24 14.13 -0.47 -1.48
N HIS A 25 15.03 -0.62 -2.47
CA HIS A 25 15.89 0.45 -2.97
C HIS A 25 15.28 1.29 -4.09
N ASN A 26 14.04 1.03 -4.48
CA ASN A 26 13.28 1.83 -5.45
C ASN A 26 11.94 2.29 -4.86
N PRO A 27 11.95 3.01 -3.73
CA PRO A 27 10.73 3.43 -3.05
C PRO A 27 10.00 4.54 -3.81
N GLU A 28 8.72 4.36 -4.04
CA GLU A 28 7.85 5.33 -4.71
C GLU A 28 6.63 5.66 -3.85
N LEU A 29 6.21 6.93 -3.86
CA LEU A 29 5.01 7.37 -3.15
C LEU A 29 3.74 6.91 -3.89
N GLY A 30 2.65 6.83 -3.16
CA GLY A 30 1.36 6.37 -3.68
C GLY A 30 0.89 7.08 -4.94
N PHE A 31 0.38 6.30 -5.90
CA PHE A 31 0.05 6.65 -7.28
C PHE A 31 1.25 7.12 -8.12
N ARG A 32 2.46 6.76 -7.72
CA ARG A 32 3.70 6.96 -8.48
C ARG A 32 4.49 5.66 -8.63
N GLU A 33 3.91 4.52 -8.28
CA GLU A 33 4.54 3.20 -8.19
C GLU A 33 4.80 2.59 -9.58
N PHE A 34 5.31 3.40 -10.52
CA PHE A 34 5.58 2.96 -11.90
C PHE A 34 6.77 2.02 -11.97
N ARG A 35 7.90 2.40 -11.34
CA ARG A 35 9.11 1.56 -11.29
C ARG A 35 8.90 0.30 -10.48
N THR A 36 8.17 0.41 -9.36
CA THR A 36 7.71 -0.73 -8.56
C THR A 36 6.92 -1.71 -9.43
N GLY A 37 5.94 -1.20 -10.20
CA GLY A 37 5.17 -2.00 -11.13
C GLY A 37 6.01 -2.66 -12.23
N GLU A 38 7.05 -1.99 -12.76
CA GLU A 38 7.98 -2.58 -13.72
C GLU A 38 8.77 -3.74 -13.12
N ILE A 39 9.34 -3.56 -11.91
CA ILE A 39 10.10 -4.61 -11.20
C ILE A 39 9.23 -5.84 -10.98
N ILE A 40 7.97 -5.64 -10.59
CA ILE A 40 7.02 -6.74 -10.39
C ILE A 40 6.73 -7.46 -11.71
N ARG A 41 6.48 -6.72 -12.79
CA ARG A 41 6.20 -7.32 -14.11
C ARG A 41 7.40 -8.10 -14.67
N GLU A 42 8.63 -7.64 -14.41
CA GLU A 42 9.84 -8.41 -14.76
C GLU A 42 9.88 -9.78 -14.04
N TYR A 43 9.55 -9.80 -12.75
CA TYR A 43 9.47 -11.04 -11.98
C TYR A 43 8.34 -11.96 -12.48
N LEU A 44 7.15 -11.41 -12.71
CA LEU A 44 6.01 -12.15 -13.27
C LEU A 44 6.36 -12.80 -14.61
N GLN A 45 6.97 -12.05 -15.52
CA GLN A 45 7.39 -12.55 -16.83
C GLN A 45 8.36 -13.71 -16.73
N LYS A 46 9.30 -13.67 -15.78
CA LYS A 46 10.27 -14.74 -15.54
C LYS A 46 9.63 -16.05 -15.08
N HIS A 47 8.47 -15.95 -14.44
CA HIS A 47 7.70 -17.10 -13.94
C HIS A 47 6.45 -17.41 -14.81
N ASP A 48 6.40 -16.93 -16.06
CA ASP A 48 5.30 -17.13 -17.00
C ASP A 48 3.93 -16.65 -16.49
N LEU A 49 3.92 -15.70 -15.55
CA LEU A 49 2.73 -15.07 -15.01
C LEU A 49 2.39 -13.79 -15.77
N LYS A 50 1.10 -13.50 -15.94
CA LYS A 50 0.63 -12.35 -16.71
C LYS A 50 -0.32 -11.50 -15.90
N VAL A 51 -0.24 -10.19 -16.11
CA VAL A 51 -1.21 -9.24 -15.57
C VAL A 51 -2.55 -9.46 -16.25
N ASP A 52 -3.60 -9.63 -15.46
CA ASP A 52 -4.97 -9.85 -15.96
C ASP A 52 -5.73 -8.54 -16.12
N ARG A 53 -5.55 -7.63 -15.17
CA ARG A 53 -6.31 -6.39 -15.10
C ARG A 53 -5.44 -5.27 -14.54
N GLU A 54 -5.57 -4.07 -15.10
CA GLU A 54 -5.03 -2.82 -14.56
C GLU A 54 -6.17 -1.96 -14.02
N TYR A 55 -5.94 -1.23 -12.91
CA TYR A 55 -6.94 -0.43 -12.23
C TYR A 55 -6.30 0.68 -11.38
N CYS A 56 -7.11 1.63 -10.97
CA CYS A 56 -6.71 2.66 -10.00
C CYS A 56 -5.37 3.33 -10.32
N TYR A 57 -5.11 3.62 -11.60
CA TYR A 57 -3.96 4.37 -12.12
C TYR A 57 -2.63 3.61 -12.13
N THR A 58 -2.18 3.00 -11.02
CA THR A 58 -0.91 2.23 -10.92
C THR A 58 -1.11 0.80 -10.41
N GLY A 59 -2.32 0.44 -9.98
CA GLY A 59 -2.66 -0.89 -9.50
C GLY A 59 -2.92 -1.90 -10.63
N PHE A 60 -2.72 -3.18 -10.33
CA PHE A 60 -3.00 -4.29 -11.24
C PHE A 60 -3.17 -5.61 -10.49
N SER A 61 -3.63 -6.66 -11.18
CA SER A 61 -3.78 -7.99 -10.60
C SER A 61 -3.25 -9.09 -11.48
N VAL A 62 -2.97 -10.22 -10.85
CA VAL A 62 -2.54 -11.47 -11.47
C VAL A 62 -3.27 -12.63 -10.83
N SER A 63 -3.91 -13.47 -11.64
CA SER A 63 -4.66 -14.63 -11.18
C SER A 63 -4.04 -15.92 -11.67
N ILE A 64 -4.16 -16.97 -10.87
CA ILE A 64 -3.86 -18.37 -11.23
C ILE A 64 -5.02 -19.26 -10.84
N GLY A 65 -5.16 -20.40 -11.55
CA GLY A 65 -6.26 -21.33 -11.34
C GLY A 65 -7.56 -20.84 -11.98
N SER A 66 -8.67 -21.48 -11.62
CA SER A 66 -10.00 -21.11 -12.10
C SER A 66 -11.10 -21.68 -11.21
N GLY A 67 -12.26 -21.00 -11.17
CA GLY A 67 -13.41 -21.45 -10.41
C GLY A 67 -13.37 -21.04 -8.93
N SER A 68 -14.22 -21.68 -8.12
CA SER A 68 -14.39 -21.40 -6.70
C SER A 68 -13.71 -22.47 -5.83
N PRO A 69 -13.19 -22.08 -4.63
CA PRO A 69 -13.23 -20.74 -4.05
C PRO A 69 -12.26 -19.77 -4.74
N HIS A 70 -12.57 -18.47 -4.68
CA HIS A 70 -11.70 -17.41 -5.16
C HIS A 70 -11.05 -16.68 -3.96
N ILE A 71 -9.76 -16.86 -3.80
CA ILE A 71 -8.98 -16.24 -2.72
C ILE A 71 -8.17 -15.07 -3.27
N GLY A 72 -8.41 -13.89 -2.72
CA GLY A 72 -7.61 -12.71 -3.00
C GLY A 72 -6.47 -12.54 -1.99
N ILE A 73 -5.33 -12.05 -2.45
CA ILE A 73 -4.20 -11.66 -1.62
C ILE A 73 -3.88 -10.21 -1.94
N ILE A 74 -3.73 -9.35 -0.94
CA ILE A 74 -3.35 -7.95 -1.12
C ILE A 74 -1.83 -7.80 -0.97
N ALA A 75 -1.22 -7.07 -1.91
CA ALA A 75 0.16 -6.61 -1.85
C ALA A 75 0.20 -5.11 -2.13
N GLU A 76 0.62 -4.34 -1.16
CA GLU A 76 0.68 -2.88 -1.22
C GLU A 76 1.99 -2.41 -1.87
N LEU A 77 1.90 -1.38 -2.72
CA LEU A 77 3.01 -0.99 -3.60
C LEU A 77 3.83 0.18 -3.10
N ASP A 78 3.19 1.09 -2.36
CA ASP A 78 3.74 2.41 -2.07
C ASP A 78 4.69 2.43 -0.87
N ALA A 79 5.54 3.45 -0.86
CA ALA A 79 6.42 3.83 0.23
C ALA A 79 5.91 5.11 0.90
N ILE A 80 6.47 5.44 2.07
CA ILE A 80 6.11 6.62 2.84
C ILE A 80 7.24 7.66 2.85
N PRO A 81 6.90 8.97 2.90
CA PRO A 81 7.92 10.00 3.12
C PRO A 81 8.57 9.81 4.50
N THR A 82 9.86 9.48 4.53
CA THR A 82 10.60 9.19 5.77
C THR A 82 11.92 9.95 5.76
N GLN A 83 11.87 11.21 6.12
CA GLN A 83 13.05 12.06 6.13
C GLN A 83 14.12 11.50 7.09
N GLY A 84 15.36 11.39 6.61
CA GLY A 84 16.49 10.87 7.38
C GLY A 84 16.62 9.35 7.37
N HIS A 85 15.75 8.61 6.70
CA HIS A 85 15.94 7.17 6.49
C HIS A 85 17.14 6.94 5.55
N PRO A 86 18.08 6.01 5.87
CA PRO A 86 19.32 5.83 5.10
C PRO A 86 19.09 5.40 3.64
N CYS A 87 17.96 4.77 3.36
CA CYS A 87 17.57 4.33 2.00
C CYS A 87 16.41 5.16 1.43
N ALA A 88 16.19 6.38 1.94
CA ALA A 88 15.18 7.26 1.38
C ALA A 88 15.61 7.79 0.01
N ASP A 89 14.67 7.89 -0.91
CA ASP A 89 14.85 8.62 -2.15
C ASP A 89 15.25 10.09 -1.86
N PRO A 90 16.32 10.61 -2.45
CA PRO A 90 16.86 11.92 -2.08
C PRO A 90 15.94 13.10 -2.47
N VAL A 91 14.98 12.89 -3.39
CA VAL A 91 14.08 13.93 -3.89
C VAL A 91 12.73 13.88 -3.19
N THR A 92 12.13 12.70 -3.12
CA THR A 92 10.78 12.50 -2.56
C THR A 92 10.79 12.16 -1.08
N THR A 93 11.94 11.80 -0.53
CA THR A 93 12.12 11.23 0.81
C THR A 93 11.37 9.91 1.04
N ALA A 94 10.86 9.28 -0.02
CA ALA A 94 10.18 8.00 0.06
C ALA A 94 11.10 6.90 0.58
N ALA A 95 10.62 6.06 1.48
CA ALA A 95 11.30 4.86 1.94
C ALA A 95 10.29 3.75 2.26
N HIS A 96 10.65 2.50 2.03
CA HIS A 96 9.84 1.34 2.42
C HIS A 96 9.93 1.05 3.92
N ALA A 97 9.55 2.04 4.75
CA ALA A 97 9.58 1.93 6.20
C ALA A 97 8.37 1.19 6.79
N CYS A 98 7.32 0.96 6.01
CA CYS A 98 6.14 0.18 6.39
C CYS A 98 6.25 -1.31 6.06
N GLY A 99 7.20 -1.70 5.18
CA GLY A 99 7.47 -3.12 4.84
C GLY A 99 6.74 -3.63 3.61
N HIS A 100 6.13 -2.77 2.79
CA HIS A 100 5.41 -3.17 1.57
C HIS A 100 6.32 -3.88 0.55
N SER A 101 7.60 -3.50 0.43
CA SER A 101 8.58 -4.20 -0.41
C SER A 101 8.71 -5.68 -0.06
N THR A 102 8.77 -5.99 1.24
CA THR A 102 8.83 -7.37 1.75
C THR A 102 7.50 -8.10 1.53
N GLN A 103 6.38 -7.42 1.76
CA GLN A 103 5.05 -7.95 1.50
C GLN A 103 4.89 -8.37 0.04
N VAL A 104 5.28 -7.51 -0.91
CA VAL A 104 5.24 -7.81 -2.34
C VAL A 104 6.13 -9.02 -2.67
N ALA A 105 7.36 -9.06 -2.17
CA ALA A 105 8.28 -10.16 -2.45
C ALA A 105 7.74 -11.52 -1.95
N ILE A 106 7.20 -11.56 -0.72
CA ILE A 106 6.61 -12.76 -0.13
C ILE A 106 5.39 -13.23 -0.93
N THR A 107 4.49 -12.33 -1.26
CA THR A 107 3.23 -12.68 -1.95
C THR A 107 3.46 -13.09 -3.40
N LEU A 108 4.41 -12.46 -4.10
CA LEU A 108 4.84 -12.87 -5.44
C LEU A 108 5.49 -14.25 -5.43
N ALA A 109 6.40 -14.52 -4.48
CA ALA A 109 7.02 -15.82 -4.34
C ALA A 109 5.97 -16.92 -4.07
N ALA A 110 4.99 -16.63 -3.21
CA ALA A 110 3.89 -17.56 -2.94
C ALA A 110 3.05 -17.83 -4.20
N LEU A 111 2.71 -16.79 -4.98
CA LEU A 111 1.96 -16.94 -6.22
C LEU A 111 2.75 -17.75 -7.27
N ALA A 112 4.06 -17.48 -7.43
CA ALA A 112 4.93 -18.21 -8.34
C ALA A 112 5.07 -19.68 -7.93
N ALA A 113 5.22 -19.99 -6.64
CA ALA A 113 5.24 -21.36 -6.14
C ALA A 113 3.91 -22.08 -6.42
N LEU A 114 2.78 -21.44 -6.15
CA LEU A 114 1.45 -21.98 -6.42
C LEU A 114 1.20 -22.25 -7.91
N SER A 115 1.71 -21.40 -8.80
CA SER A 115 1.57 -21.57 -10.24
C SER A 115 2.23 -22.85 -10.76
N GLN A 116 3.29 -23.33 -10.11
CA GLN A 116 3.93 -24.61 -10.44
C GLN A 116 3.04 -25.81 -10.10
N GLN A 117 2.03 -25.62 -9.28
CA GLN A 117 1.10 -26.67 -8.84
C GLN A 117 -0.31 -26.41 -9.39
N ILE A 118 -0.41 -25.76 -10.56
CA ILE A 118 -1.68 -25.29 -11.14
C ILE A 118 -2.71 -26.42 -11.32
N ASN A 119 -2.26 -27.63 -11.65
CA ASN A 119 -3.13 -28.79 -11.85
C ASN A 119 -3.76 -29.32 -10.54
N ASP A 120 -3.14 -29.03 -9.41
CA ASP A 120 -3.62 -29.43 -8.08
C ASP A 120 -4.38 -28.30 -7.38
N LEU A 121 -4.32 -27.08 -7.92
CA LEU A 121 -4.99 -25.92 -7.39
C LEU A 121 -6.50 -26.01 -7.65
N LYS A 122 -7.28 -25.97 -6.56
CA LYS A 122 -8.74 -25.92 -6.64
C LYS A 122 -9.20 -24.49 -6.39
N GLY A 123 -9.86 -23.89 -7.39
CA GLY A 123 -10.31 -22.51 -7.31
C GLY A 123 -9.33 -21.52 -7.92
N THR A 124 -9.52 -20.26 -7.60
CA THR A 124 -8.75 -19.12 -8.13
C THR A 124 -7.96 -18.46 -6.98
N VAL A 125 -6.71 -18.09 -7.26
CA VAL A 125 -5.92 -17.21 -6.39
C VAL A 125 -5.55 -15.96 -7.18
N THR A 126 -5.94 -14.80 -6.69
CA THR A 126 -5.61 -13.49 -7.29
C THR A 126 -4.74 -12.67 -6.35
N LEU A 127 -3.59 -12.23 -6.84
CA LEU A 127 -2.76 -11.25 -6.16
C LEU A 127 -3.12 -9.85 -6.66
N TYR A 128 -3.64 -9.03 -5.75
CA TYR A 128 -4.03 -7.64 -5.99
C TYR A 128 -2.91 -6.70 -5.57
N PHE A 129 -2.24 -6.09 -6.53
CA PHE A 129 -1.24 -5.04 -6.29
C PHE A 129 -1.96 -3.72 -6.06
N THR A 130 -1.95 -3.29 -4.81
CA THR A 130 -2.73 -2.15 -4.30
C THR A 130 -1.87 -0.89 -4.29
N PRO A 131 -2.22 0.14 -5.06
CA PRO A 131 -1.51 1.41 -5.03
C PRO A 131 -1.93 2.25 -3.83
N ALA A 132 -1.10 3.20 -3.44
CA ALA A 132 -1.44 4.33 -2.57
C ALA A 132 -2.21 3.95 -1.30
N GLU A 133 -1.71 2.94 -0.56
CA GLU A 133 -2.28 2.53 0.72
C GLU A 133 -2.07 3.61 1.77
N GLU A 134 -0.85 4.14 1.85
CA GLU A 134 -0.43 5.17 2.78
C GLU A 134 -1.08 6.52 2.45
N PHE A 135 -1.68 7.15 3.42
CA PHE A 135 -2.43 8.40 3.20
C PHE A 135 -1.51 9.63 3.21
N THR A 136 -0.54 9.67 2.29
CA THR A 136 0.50 10.70 2.13
C THR A 136 0.40 11.42 0.77
N ASP A 137 1.20 12.47 0.54
CA ASP A 137 1.27 13.26 -0.72
C ASP A 137 -0.10 13.69 -1.26
N LEU A 138 -0.97 14.19 -0.37
CA LEU A 138 -2.38 14.46 -0.68
C LEU A 138 -2.57 15.52 -1.76
N GLU A 139 -1.66 16.48 -1.90
CA GLU A 139 -1.78 17.53 -2.92
C GLU A 139 -1.60 16.96 -4.34
N TYR A 140 -0.70 16.00 -4.52
CA TYR A 140 -0.58 15.27 -5.78
C TYR A 140 -1.84 14.45 -6.08
N ARG A 141 -2.35 13.73 -5.08
CA ARG A 141 -3.55 12.90 -5.24
C ARG A 141 -4.80 13.73 -5.58
N LYS A 142 -4.94 14.92 -5.00
CA LYS A 142 -6.02 15.86 -5.36
C LYS A 142 -5.94 16.29 -6.84
N LYS A 143 -4.72 16.50 -7.39
CA LYS A 143 -4.56 16.78 -8.82
C LYS A 143 -5.01 15.60 -9.67
N LEU A 144 -4.67 14.37 -9.29
CA LEU A 144 -5.14 13.18 -10.00
C LEU A 144 -6.67 13.06 -9.97
N VAL A 145 -7.32 13.42 -8.85
CA VAL A 145 -8.79 13.49 -8.77
C VAL A 145 -9.34 14.55 -9.73
N GLN A 146 -8.74 15.75 -9.76
CA GLN A 146 -9.15 16.83 -10.67
C GLN A 146 -8.96 16.46 -12.14
N GLU A 147 -7.93 15.67 -12.46
CA GLU A 147 -7.64 15.14 -13.79
C GLU A 147 -8.50 13.90 -14.15
N GLY A 148 -9.34 13.43 -13.23
CA GLY A 148 -10.20 12.26 -13.43
C GLY A 148 -9.45 10.92 -13.49
N LYS A 149 -8.20 10.87 -13.06
CA LYS A 149 -7.37 9.64 -13.05
C LYS A 149 -7.69 8.72 -11.90
N ILE A 150 -8.13 9.27 -10.78
CA ILE A 150 -8.59 8.55 -9.59
C ILE A 150 -9.84 9.22 -9.05
N ARG A 151 -10.65 8.48 -8.30
CA ARG A 151 -11.87 8.99 -7.68
C ARG A 151 -11.66 9.39 -6.22
N TYR A 152 -10.86 8.64 -5.50
CA TYR A 152 -10.57 8.81 -4.08
C TYR A 152 -9.07 8.96 -3.83
N LEU A 153 -8.70 9.49 -2.67
CA LEU A 153 -7.30 9.75 -2.33
C LEU A 153 -6.52 8.50 -1.86
N SER A 154 -7.17 7.36 -1.68
CA SER A 154 -6.56 6.08 -1.29
C SER A 154 -6.82 5.01 -2.34
N GLY A 155 -5.84 4.13 -2.56
CA GLY A 155 -5.93 3.03 -3.52
C GLY A 155 -7.07 2.07 -3.20
N LYS A 156 -7.16 1.56 -1.97
CA LYS A 156 -8.24 0.63 -1.57
C LYS A 156 -9.64 1.21 -1.76
N GLN A 157 -9.83 2.52 -1.54
CA GLN A 157 -11.11 3.18 -1.81
C GLN A 157 -11.45 3.19 -3.30
N ASN A 158 -10.46 3.43 -4.17
CA ASN A 158 -10.66 3.35 -5.62
C ASN A 158 -10.95 1.90 -6.03
N MET A 159 -10.20 0.91 -5.53
CA MET A 159 -10.42 -0.50 -5.83
C MET A 159 -11.83 -0.97 -5.45
N LEU A 160 -12.34 -0.56 -4.28
CA LEU A 160 -13.73 -0.84 -3.88
C LEU A 160 -14.73 -0.19 -4.83
N ALA A 161 -14.50 1.07 -5.22
CA ALA A 161 -15.38 1.79 -6.14
C ALA A 161 -15.33 1.26 -7.58
N GLU A 162 -14.25 0.59 -7.97
CA GLU A 162 -14.08 -0.08 -9.26
C GLU A 162 -14.45 -1.57 -9.20
N HIS A 163 -15.01 -2.05 -8.07
CA HIS A 163 -15.47 -3.43 -7.90
C HIS A 163 -14.36 -4.48 -8.13
N ILE A 164 -13.14 -4.17 -7.69
CA ILE A 164 -11.96 -5.03 -7.93
C ILE A 164 -12.02 -6.32 -7.10
N PHE A 165 -12.66 -6.28 -5.94
CA PHE A 165 -12.71 -7.40 -5.00
C PHE A 165 -14.01 -8.21 -5.04
N ASP A 166 -15.00 -7.81 -5.87
CA ASP A 166 -16.36 -8.36 -5.80
C ASP A 166 -16.44 -9.86 -6.11
N ASP A 167 -15.49 -10.39 -6.88
CA ASP A 167 -15.44 -11.81 -7.25
C ASP A 167 -14.69 -12.67 -6.21
N ALA A 168 -14.07 -12.07 -5.19
CA ALA A 168 -13.30 -12.81 -4.19
C ALA A 168 -14.18 -13.28 -3.03
N ASP A 169 -14.14 -14.58 -2.72
CA ASP A 169 -14.83 -15.16 -1.55
C ASP A 169 -14.14 -14.80 -0.24
N CYS A 170 -12.81 -14.57 -0.29
CA CYS A 170 -12.01 -14.21 0.88
C CYS A 170 -10.80 -13.39 0.46
N ILE A 171 -10.42 -12.41 1.29
CA ILE A 171 -9.21 -11.61 1.09
C ILE A 171 -8.23 -11.88 2.24
N ILE A 172 -7.00 -12.19 1.88
CA ILE A 172 -5.87 -12.33 2.81
C ILE A 172 -4.98 -11.09 2.67
N HIS A 173 -4.66 -10.48 3.80
CA HIS A 173 -3.73 -9.38 3.87
C HIS A 173 -2.56 -9.76 4.78
N LEU A 174 -1.34 -9.68 4.26
CA LEU A 174 -0.10 -9.91 4.98
C LEU A 174 0.55 -8.56 5.28
N HIS A 175 1.03 -8.36 6.51
CA HIS A 175 1.74 -7.13 6.85
C HIS A 175 2.84 -7.39 7.89
N ALA A 176 3.93 -6.62 7.80
CA ALA A 176 4.97 -6.66 8.81
C ALA A 176 4.44 -6.08 10.14
N SER A 177 4.82 -6.69 11.25
CA SER A 177 4.46 -6.21 12.60
C SER A 177 5.69 -5.89 13.41
N GLY A 178 5.60 -4.82 14.23
CA GLY A 178 6.61 -4.48 15.23
C GLY A 178 6.56 -5.35 16.50
N ASP A 179 5.58 -6.24 16.62
CA ASP A 179 5.45 -7.11 17.78
C ASP A 179 6.48 -8.26 17.74
N LYS A 180 7.46 -8.19 18.62
CA LYS A 180 8.56 -9.17 18.70
C LYS A 180 8.22 -10.42 19.52
N ARG A 181 7.01 -10.49 20.11
CA ARG A 181 6.58 -11.66 20.92
C ARG A 181 6.31 -12.89 20.08
N TYR A 182 5.95 -12.70 18.81
CA TYR A 182 5.57 -13.77 17.89
C TYR A 182 6.30 -13.62 16.56
N HIS A 183 6.64 -14.74 15.94
CA HIS A 183 7.14 -14.75 14.57
C HIS A 183 6.02 -14.52 13.55
N PHE A 184 4.81 -15.01 13.87
CA PHE A 184 3.59 -14.82 13.09
C PHE A 184 2.41 -14.66 14.05
N SER A 185 1.48 -13.80 13.68
CA SER A 185 0.18 -13.67 14.34
C SER A 185 -0.92 -13.62 13.28
N VAL A 186 -2.11 -14.05 13.64
CA VAL A 186 -3.30 -13.91 12.81
C VAL A 186 -4.28 -13.05 13.59
N ASP A 187 -4.56 -11.87 13.06
CA ASP A 187 -5.51 -10.93 13.62
C ASP A 187 -6.71 -10.80 12.68
N SER A 188 -7.91 -10.90 13.25
CA SER A 188 -9.17 -10.71 12.53
C SER A 188 -9.75 -9.30 12.66
N VAL A 189 -9.14 -8.45 13.51
CA VAL A 189 -9.60 -7.10 13.80
C VAL A 189 -8.49 -6.10 13.57
N LEU A 190 -8.72 -5.18 12.65
CA LEU A 190 -7.82 -4.05 12.38
C LEU A 190 -8.52 -2.74 12.76
N SER A 191 -7.74 -1.80 13.34
CA SER A 191 -8.24 -0.47 13.62
C SER A 191 -8.37 0.33 12.32
N GLY A 192 -9.54 0.97 12.14
CA GLY A 192 -9.69 2.01 11.13
C GLY A 192 -9.20 3.37 11.63
N PHE A 193 -9.05 4.33 10.73
CA PHE A 193 -8.74 5.71 11.10
C PHE A 193 -9.57 6.71 10.31
N ILE A 194 -9.70 7.91 10.86
CA ILE A 194 -10.28 9.06 10.18
C ILE A 194 -9.25 10.18 10.18
N HIS A 195 -8.80 10.59 8.99
CA HIS A 195 -7.92 11.75 8.83
C HIS A 195 -8.75 13.02 8.64
N LYS A 196 -8.45 14.06 9.45
CA LYS A 196 -9.05 15.39 9.33
C LYS A 196 -7.95 16.44 9.29
N LYS A 197 -8.02 17.35 8.31
CA LYS A 197 -7.20 18.57 8.28
C LYS A 197 -8.07 19.75 8.70
N ILE A 198 -7.70 20.44 9.76
CA ILE A 198 -8.38 21.63 10.28
C ILE A 198 -7.46 22.82 10.09
N THR A 199 -7.98 23.90 9.50
CA THR A 199 -7.23 25.12 9.27
C THR A 199 -7.89 26.28 10.03
N PHE A 200 -7.14 26.93 10.90
CA PHE A 200 -7.57 28.13 11.61
C PHE A 200 -7.05 29.34 10.87
N LEU A 201 -7.96 30.24 10.48
CA LEU A 201 -7.62 31.45 9.74
C LEU A 201 -7.51 32.62 10.70
N GLY A 202 -6.30 33.17 10.82
CA GLY A 202 -6.04 34.37 11.61
C GLY A 202 -6.13 35.66 10.79
N LYS A 203 -6.17 36.78 11.50
CA LYS A 203 -6.07 38.12 10.93
C LYS A 203 -5.02 38.91 11.69
N ALA A 204 -4.00 39.38 10.96
CA ALA A 204 -2.97 40.22 11.57
C ALA A 204 -3.52 41.59 12.00
N SER A 205 -3.11 42.05 13.17
CA SER A 205 -3.36 43.40 13.67
C SER A 205 -2.20 43.86 14.55
N HIS A 206 -2.02 45.15 14.69
CA HIS A 206 -1.00 45.73 15.61
C HIS A 206 -1.44 45.51 17.05
N ALA A 207 -0.68 44.69 17.79
CA ALA A 207 -1.07 44.21 19.09
C ALA A 207 -1.25 45.33 20.17
N ALA A 208 -0.53 46.44 20.04
CA ALA A 208 -0.60 47.56 21.00
C ALA A 208 -1.60 48.68 20.59
N VAL A 209 -1.94 48.78 19.30
CA VAL A 209 -2.75 49.90 18.77
C VAL A 209 -4.16 49.48 18.43
N LEU A 210 -4.32 48.34 17.78
CA LEU A 210 -5.60 47.86 17.25
C LEU A 210 -5.83 46.36 17.52
N PRO A 211 -5.61 45.86 18.75
CA PRO A 211 -5.71 44.44 19.06
C PRO A 211 -7.09 43.85 18.78
N GLN A 212 -8.14 44.69 18.91
CA GLN A 212 -9.55 44.25 18.70
C GLN A 212 -9.88 43.87 17.25
N TYR A 213 -9.04 44.23 16.29
CA TYR A 213 -9.21 43.86 14.88
C TYR A 213 -8.44 42.63 14.45
N GLY A 214 -7.62 42.08 15.35
CA GLY A 214 -6.89 40.86 15.13
C GLY A 214 -7.71 39.60 15.40
N ILE A 215 -7.37 38.49 14.73
CA ILE A 215 -7.86 37.13 15.04
C ILE A 215 -6.65 36.26 15.32
N ASN A 216 -6.54 35.74 16.53
CA ASN A 216 -5.44 34.89 16.92
C ASN A 216 -5.77 33.42 16.61
N ALA A 217 -5.29 32.92 15.45
CA ALA A 217 -5.53 31.55 15.00
C ALA A 217 -4.97 30.50 15.97
N LEU A 218 -3.87 30.81 16.70
CA LEU A 218 -3.34 29.90 17.71
C LEU A 218 -4.26 29.78 18.92
N HIS A 219 -4.90 30.88 19.33
CA HIS A 219 -5.88 30.87 20.41
C HIS A 219 -7.09 30.01 20.04
N GLU A 220 -7.63 30.19 18.83
CA GLU A 220 -8.72 29.37 18.29
C GLU A 220 -8.34 27.87 18.26
N ALA A 221 -7.14 27.56 17.75
CA ALA A 221 -6.62 26.17 17.73
C ALA A 221 -6.50 25.58 19.15
N THR A 222 -6.02 26.37 20.11
CA THR A 222 -5.88 25.95 21.51
C THR A 222 -7.23 25.63 22.16
N LEU A 223 -8.25 26.44 21.89
CA LEU A 223 -9.60 26.20 22.37
C LEU A 223 -10.20 24.93 21.75
N PHE A 224 -9.92 24.68 20.48
CA PHE A 224 -10.39 23.49 19.79
C PHE A 224 -9.73 22.19 20.29
N ILE A 225 -8.42 22.24 20.61
CA ILE A 225 -7.63 21.08 21.07
C ILE A 225 -7.81 20.83 22.58
N LYS A 226 -8.64 21.60 23.26
CA LYS A 226 -8.88 21.40 24.69
C LYS A 226 -9.18 19.92 24.98
N PRO A 227 -8.40 19.23 25.86
CA PRO A 227 -8.59 17.82 26.10
C PRO A 227 -10.02 17.58 26.59
N SER A 228 -10.77 16.76 25.88
CA SER A 228 -11.90 16.08 26.48
C SER A 228 -11.30 15.16 27.52
N THR A 229 -11.41 15.51 28.79
CA THR A 229 -11.18 14.56 29.88
C THR A 229 -12.13 13.40 29.67
N CYS A 230 -11.60 12.26 29.14
CA CYS A 230 -12.28 10.98 29.21
C CYS A 230 -12.20 10.45 30.63
#